data_87f43f90d94aa26d40e7c817b9eb239d
#
_entry.id   87f43f90d94aa26d40e7c817b9eb239d
#
_cell.length_a   1.000
_cell.length_b   1.000
_cell.length_c   1.000
_cell.angle_alpha   90.00
_cell.angle_beta   90.00
_cell.angle_gamma   90.00
#
_symmetry.space_group_name_H-M   'P 1'
#
loop_
_entity.id
_entity.type
_entity.pdbx_description
1 polymer ?
#
loop_
_entity_poly.entity_id
_entity_poly.type
_entity_poly.pdbx_seq_one_letter_code
_entity_poly.pdbx_strand_id
1 'polypeptide(L)'
;MKHKRATRGAALVGLAVALGSGVGLGHAQTITWDPAKSNLGIGTGTGITGVTGTNNQAIGTNTGNNVSTKYNLAIGDGAGTNVSGDNANQAIGFQAGTDVKGGWNQSFGRSAGDNVTGNHNNATGFHAGSGVTGSDNNSTGTNAGMTVAGSNNNAMGNGAGSNVTGSDNTGIGTNAGSNVTGSNNVSMGEGAGNNVGTNWNLAIGEGAGTNVSGKNANQAIGYYAGTDVKGGWNQTMGRSSGENVTGDYNNSNGYAAGQFVTGNRNDATGSNAGQHVTGSDNEAYGTSAGGNVTGNNNQAYGNSAGRDVNGSNNISSGAGAGAGVTGSNNQASGQMAGAQVSGNSNIATGQGAGGGVQGNRNQAFGATAGQGVIGNDNMAQGNGAGRHVSGNANIAIGNDAGIYVNASQTLSIGTSARSSADNAMAIGSGAEARADAGIALGANALVQHANSVALGAGSVTMRGAQSNYVATGVAGLQSSAGEVALGNRQLTGVAPGSAPTDATNVGQVQGMVQNGVASANAYTDTVAAQGLPFGKAYTDLTAARLQNEISDNARRAYAGIAGVAAMEAAPVVPGKVSYAVGLGNFRSENAMGGSLRRTSEDGRYSITFGAGVTSSGVVSRVAFTGVFD
;
A
#
# COMPACT_ATOMS: atom_id res chain seq x y z
N MET A 1 -67.40 69.71 -31.82
CA MET A 1 -66.72 69.33 -33.06
C MET A 1 -66.57 67.82 -33.11
N LYS A 2 -67.31 67.18 -34.00
CA LYS A 2 -67.35 65.72 -34.21
C LYS A 2 -66.26 65.34 -35.21
N HIS A 3 -65.22 64.62 -34.78
CA HIS A 3 -64.23 63.98 -35.68
C HIS A 3 -64.80 62.65 -36.20
N LYS A 4 -65.05 62.60 -37.47
CA LYS A 4 -65.37 61.39 -38.26
C LYS A 4 -64.09 60.50 -38.30
N ARG A 5 -64.14 59.31 -37.74
CA ARG A 5 -63.15 58.24 -38.04
C ARG A 5 -63.46 57.74 -39.48
N ALA A 6 -62.52 57.95 -40.40
CA ALA A 6 -62.50 57.29 -41.68
C ALA A 6 -62.03 55.82 -41.48
N THR A 7 -62.92 54.87 -41.74
CA THR A 7 -62.61 53.46 -41.94
C THR A 7 -61.83 53.32 -43.25
N ARG A 8 -60.53 53.11 -43.17
CA ARG A 8 -59.74 52.70 -44.34
C ARG A 8 -59.94 51.20 -44.58
N GLY A 9 -60.56 50.86 -45.66
CA GLY A 9 -60.71 49.52 -46.19
C GLY A 9 -59.31 48.96 -46.52
N ALA A 10 -59.08 47.74 -46.11
CA ALA A 10 -57.84 47.00 -46.43
C ALA A 10 -57.84 46.67 -47.93
N ALA A 11 -57.00 47.33 -48.69
CA ALA A 11 -56.76 46.96 -50.11
C ALA A 11 -55.61 45.91 -50.08
N LEU A 12 -55.94 44.69 -50.53
CA LEU A 12 -54.94 43.69 -50.83
C LEU A 12 -54.20 44.10 -52.10
N VAL A 13 -53.01 44.66 -52.00
CA VAL A 13 -52.16 44.96 -53.16
C VAL A 13 -51.27 43.76 -53.43
N GLY A 14 -51.68 42.87 -54.33
CA GLY A 14 -50.80 41.84 -54.89
C GLY A 14 -49.94 42.48 -56.00
N LEU A 15 -48.67 42.73 -55.75
CA LEU A 15 -47.71 43.13 -56.78
C LEU A 15 -47.02 41.89 -57.34
N ALA A 16 -47.45 41.41 -58.51
CA ALA A 16 -46.70 40.38 -59.23
C ALA A 16 -45.61 41.07 -60.07
N VAL A 17 -44.36 40.91 -59.68
CA VAL A 17 -43.18 41.30 -60.48
C VAL A 17 -42.83 40.14 -61.41
N ALA A 18 -43.23 40.19 -62.65
CA ALA A 18 -42.74 39.31 -63.71
C ALA A 18 -41.37 39.80 -64.17
N LEU A 19 -40.27 39.21 -63.74
CA LEU A 19 -38.93 39.36 -64.33
C LEU A 19 -38.88 38.47 -65.58
N GLY A 20 -39.01 39.10 -66.74
CA GLY A 20 -39.06 38.46 -68.05
C GLY A 20 -37.69 37.95 -68.50
N SER A 21 -37.79 36.88 -69.26
CA SER A 21 -36.96 36.35 -70.33
C SER A 21 -35.86 35.37 -70.02
N GLY A 22 -36.07 34.15 -70.41
CA GLY A 22 -35.03 33.26 -70.87
C GLY A 22 -35.05 31.84 -70.26
N VAL A 23 -35.83 30.95 -70.94
CA VAL A 23 -35.71 29.49 -70.94
C VAL A 23 -35.87 28.76 -69.58
N GLY A 24 -36.99 28.09 -69.42
CA GLY A 24 -37.28 27.14 -68.35
C GLY A 24 -38.43 27.57 -67.46
N LEU A 25 -39.48 26.75 -67.34
CA LEU A 25 -40.67 26.92 -66.56
C LEU A 25 -40.47 27.61 -65.20
N GLY A 26 -40.48 28.94 -65.21
CA GLY A 26 -40.36 29.74 -64.00
C GLY A 26 -41.69 29.74 -63.24
N HIS A 27 -41.67 29.22 -61.99
CA HIS A 27 -42.75 29.47 -61.07
C HIS A 27 -42.83 30.99 -60.80
N ALA A 28 -43.95 31.64 -61.07
CA ALA A 28 -44.15 33.06 -60.79
C ALA A 28 -44.02 33.29 -59.28
N GLN A 29 -43.01 34.05 -58.87
CA GLN A 29 -42.86 34.47 -57.48
C GLN A 29 -43.96 35.50 -57.17
N THR A 30 -44.75 35.28 -56.14
CA THR A 30 -45.77 36.19 -55.66
C THR A 30 -45.24 36.97 -54.45
N ILE A 31 -45.47 38.27 -54.41
CA ILE A 31 -45.26 39.08 -53.21
C ILE A 31 -46.66 39.26 -52.58
N THR A 32 -46.77 38.79 -51.35
CA THR A 32 -47.99 38.93 -50.54
C THR A 32 -47.73 39.81 -49.36
N TRP A 33 -48.57 40.83 -49.15
CA TRP A 33 -48.49 41.75 -48.04
C TRP A 33 -49.82 41.83 -47.33
N ASP A 34 -49.83 41.58 -46.02
CA ASP A 34 -51.02 41.83 -45.19
C ASP A 34 -50.80 43.08 -44.36
N PRO A 35 -51.29 44.22 -44.72
CA PRO A 35 -51.07 45.48 -44.01
C PRO A 35 -51.75 45.54 -42.65
N ALA A 36 -52.75 44.75 -42.39
CA ALA A 36 -53.43 44.68 -41.09
C ALA A 36 -52.63 43.94 -40.07
N LYS A 37 -51.82 43.00 -40.52
CA LYS A 37 -50.92 42.17 -39.66
C LYS A 37 -49.47 42.50 -39.88
N SER A 38 -49.08 43.33 -40.83
CA SER A 38 -47.74 43.64 -41.26
C SER A 38 -46.93 42.38 -41.65
N ASN A 39 -47.56 41.38 -42.25
CA ASN A 39 -46.93 40.16 -42.73
C ASN A 39 -46.44 40.30 -44.16
N LEU A 40 -45.23 39.87 -44.49
CA LEU A 40 -44.64 39.88 -45.82
C LEU A 40 -44.34 38.45 -46.29
N GLY A 41 -44.84 38.06 -47.46
CA GLY A 41 -44.50 36.80 -48.11
C GLY A 41 -43.93 37.03 -49.50
N ILE A 42 -42.81 36.38 -49.85
CA ILE A 42 -42.19 36.44 -51.18
C ILE A 42 -41.96 35.01 -51.69
N GLY A 43 -42.73 34.60 -52.73
CA GLY A 43 -42.60 33.25 -53.31
C GLY A 43 -43.96 32.56 -53.47
N THR A 44 -43.93 31.31 -53.97
CA THR A 44 -45.16 30.55 -54.24
C THR A 44 -45.67 29.89 -52.95
N GLY A 45 -46.92 30.13 -52.56
CA GLY A 45 -47.51 29.54 -51.33
C GLY A 45 -46.92 30.06 -50.01
N THR A 46 -46.31 31.26 -50.02
CA THR A 46 -45.65 31.85 -48.85
C THR A 46 -46.60 32.61 -47.93
N GLY A 47 -46.41 32.42 -46.61
CA GLY A 47 -46.65 33.36 -45.52
C GLY A 47 -48.03 33.88 -45.24
N ILE A 48 -49.12 33.36 -45.86
CA ILE A 48 -50.44 33.91 -45.64
C ILE A 48 -51.52 32.86 -45.31
N THR A 49 -51.32 31.61 -45.68
CA THR A 49 -52.29 30.56 -45.40
C THR A 49 -52.23 30.16 -43.93
N GLY A 50 -53.35 30.37 -43.21
CA GLY A 50 -53.41 30.02 -41.77
C GLY A 50 -52.61 30.92 -40.82
N VAL A 51 -52.00 32.04 -41.26
CA VAL A 51 -51.26 32.96 -40.42
C VAL A 51 -52.17 33.85 -39.59
N THR A 52 -52.20 33.69 -38.30
CA THR A 52 -52.96 34.53 -37.36
C THR A 52 -52.07 35.56 -36.65
N GLY A 53 -50.73 35.35 -36.61
CA GLY A 53 -49.72 36.24 -36.00
C GLY A 53 -49.48 37.51 -36.85
N THR A 54 -48.65 38.45 -36.32
CA THR A 54 -48.34 39.74 -36.94
C THR A 54 -46.83 39.95 -37.09
N ASN A 55 -46.37 40.79 -38.01
CA ASN A 55 -45.01 41.17 -38.30
C ASN A 55 -44.11 39.95 -38.69
N ASN A 56 -44.68 39.01 -39.44
CA ASN A 56 -43.94 37.83 -39.91
C ASN A 56 -43.40 38.09 -41.34
N GLN A 57 -42.20 37.58 -41.61
CA GLN A 57 -41.58 37.64 -42.94
C GLN A 57 -41.27 36.24 -43.44
N ALA A 58 -41.67 35.92 -44.67
CA ALA A 58 -41.47 34.62 -45.29
C ALA A 58 -40.97 34.77 -46.73
N ILE A 59 -39.86 34.11 -47.08
CA ILE A 59 -39.24 34.15 -48.40
C ILE A 59 -38.95 32.72 -48.89
N GLY A 60 -39.59 32.25 -49.92
CA GLY A 60 -39.37 30.90 -50.47
C GLY A 60 -40.69 30.27 -50.99
N THR A 61 -40.72 28.96 -51.24
CA THR A 61 -41.90 28.18 -51.57
C THR A 61 -42.52 27.57 -50.33
N ASN A 62 -43.84 27.66 -50.13
CA ASN A 62 -44.56 27.12 -48.95
C ASN A 62 -43.96 27.57 -47.57
N THR A 63 -43.32 28.72 -47.52
CA THR A 63 -42.62 29.24 -46.34
C THR A 63 -43.57 30.00 -45.42
N GLY A 64 -43.45 29.86 -44.11
CA GLY A 64 -44.18 30.64 -43.11
C GLY A 64 -45.71 30.40 -43.07
N ASN A 65 -46.18 29.23 -43.43
CA ASN A 65 -47.60 28.87 -43.35
C ASN A 65 -48.02 28.40 -41.97
N ASN A 66 -49.29 28.60 -41.59
CA ASN A 66 -49.86 28.21 -40.30
C ASN A 66 -49.06 28.78 -39.08
N VAL A 67 -48.71 30.06 -39.15
CA VAL A 67 -47.97 30.77 -38.10
C VAL A 67 -48.91 31.54 -37.20
N SER A 68 -49.01 31.20 -35.92
CA SER A 68 -49.85 31.90 -34.95
C SER A 68 -49.13 32.97 -34.13
N THR A 69 -47.77 32.98 -34.20
CA THR A 69 -46.84 33.84 -33.40
C THR A 69 -46.46 35.12 -34.22
N LYS A 70 -45.74 36.04 -33.56
CA LYS A 70 -45.32 37.33 -34.11
C LYS A 70 -43.82 37.43 -34.30
N TYR A 71 -43.42 38.33 -35.24
CA TYR A 71 -41.98 38.64 -35.46
C TYR A 71 -41.13 37.47 -35.96
N ASN A 72 -41.72 36.52 -36.68
CA ASN A 72 -40.97 35.41 -37.24
C ASN A 72 -40.30 35.77 -38.56
N LEU A 73 -39.12 35.25 -38.81
CA LEU A 73 -38.44 35.32 -40.10
C LEU A 73 -38.26 33.91 -40.64
N ALA A 74 -38.76 33.63 -41.84
CA ALA A 74 -38.62 32.34 -42.50
C ALA A 74 -38.05 32.52 -43.90
N ILE A 75 -36.94 31.89 -44.23
CA ILE A 75 -36.31 31.96 -45.56
C ILE A 75 -35.99 30.57 -46.06
N GLY A 76 -36.52 30.09 -47.11
CA GLY A 76 -36.28 28.77 -47.69
C GLY A 76 -37.59 28.01 -47.97
N ASP A 77 -37.52 26.98 -48.79
CA ASP A 77 -38.72 26.17 -49.13
C ASP A 77 -39.17 25.40 -47.85
N GLY A 78 -40.43 25.59 -47.50
CA GLY A 78 -41.08 25.02 -46.31
C GLY A 78 -40.64 25.59 -44.99
N ALA A 79 -39.67 26.52 -44.92
CA ALA A 79 -39.17 27.08 -43.68
C ALA A 79 -40.26 27.76 -42.84
N GLY A 80 -40.17 27.63 -41.48
CA GLY A 80 -41.07 28.31 -40.56
C GLY A 80 -42.56 27.97 -40.71
N THR A 81 -42.91 26.78 -41.13
CA THR A 81 -44.32 26.31 -41.22
C THR A 81 -44.77 25.72 -39.88
N ASN A 82 -46.08 25.83 -39.58
CA ASN A 82 -46.68 25.31 -38.32
C ASN A 82 -46.05 25.86 -37.03
N VAL A 83 -45.78 27.16 -36.98
CA VAL A 83 -45.18 27.82 -35.81
C VAL A 83 -46.25 28.35 -34.86
N SER A 84 -46.20 27.92 -33.62
CA SER A 84 -47.15 28.31 -32.57
C SER A 84 -46.44 28.56 -31.22
N GLY A 85 -47.13 29.13 -30.26
CA GLY A 85 -46.61 29.44 -28.92
C GLY A 85 -46.10 30.88 -28.81
N ASP A 86 -44.81 31.08 -28.45
CA ASP A 86 -44.24 32.42 -28.28
C ASP A 86 -43.69 33.01 -29.59
N ASN A 87 -43.20 34.23 -29.53
CA ASN A 87 -42.88 35.05 -30.72
C ASN A 87 -41.40 34.95 -31.16
N ALA A 88 -41.08 35.56 -32.29
CA ALA A 88 -39.74 35.85 -32.82
C ALA A 88 -38.85 34.63 -33.14
N ASN A 89 -39.38 33.65 -33.84
CA ASN A 89 -38.60 32.54 -34.38
C ASN A 89 -37.92 32.92 -35.72
N GLN A 90 -36.70 32.44 -35.93
CA GLN A 90 -35.94 32.61 -37.16
C GLN A 90 -35.65 31.26 -37.81
N ALA A 91 -36.01 31.09 -39.07
CA ALA A 91 -35.82 29.85 -39.81
C ALA A 91 -35.22 30.14 -41.19
N ILE A 92 -34.03 29.71 -41.46
CA ILE A 92 -33.33 29.95 -42.72
C ILE A 92 -32.79 28.61 -43.26
N GLY A 93 -33.37 28.12 -44.30
CA GLY A 93 -33.01 26.84 -44.95
C GLY A 93 -34.24 26.05 -45.40
N PHE A 94 -34.04 25.00 -46.19
CA PHE A 94 -35.09 24.07 -46.61
C PHE A 94 -35.69 23.37 -45.39
N GLN A 95 -37.00 23.55 -45.16
CA GLN A 95 -37.75 23.00 -44.00
C GLN A 95 -37.14 23.36 -42.63
N ALA A 96 -36.37 24.43 -42.52
CA ALA A 96 -35.86 24.89 -41.24
C ALA A 96 -37.02 25.41 -40.36
N GLY A 97 -37.00 25.09 -39.05
CA GLY A 97 -37.98 25.60 -38.08
C GLY A 97 -39.42 25.22 -38.40
N THR A 98 -39.68 24.03 -38.92
CA THR A 98 -41.04 23.50 -39.12
C THR A 98 -41.55 22.90 -37.80
N ASP A 99 -42.90 22.92 -37.61
CA ASP A 99 -43.58 22.36 -36.44
C ASP A 99 -43.03 22.86 -35.07
N VAL A 100 -42.75 24.16 -34.98
CA VAL A 100 -42.19 24.79 -33.77
C VAL A 100 -43.32 25.27 -32.84
N LYS A 101 -43.25 24.84 -31.56
CA LYS A 101 -44.10 25.30 -30.45
C LYS A 101 -43.26 26.07 -29.45
N GLY A 102 -43.23 27.37 -29.57
CA GLY A 102 -42.41 28.24 -28.71
C GLY A 102 -41.85 29.43 -29.47
N GLY A 103 -41.03 30.27 -28.82
CA GLY A 103 -40.50 31.48 -29.42
C GLY A 103 -39.00 31.64 -29.24
N TRP A 104 -38.45 32.63 -29.94
CA TRP A 104 -37.04 32.98 -29.89
C TRP A 104 -36.11 31.85 -30.37
N ASN A 105 -36.65 30.87 -31.13
CA ASN A 105 -35.87 29.79 -31.69
C ASN A 105 -35.16 30.24 -32.98
N GLN A 106 -33.92 29.84 -33.18
CA GLN A 106 -33.13 30.14 -34.37
C GLN A 106 -32.76 28.84 -35.08
N SER A 107 -33.11 28.70 -36.35
CA SER A 107 -32.93 27.49 -37.15
C SER A 107 -32.24 27.84 -38.46
N PHE A 108 -30.96 27.55 -38.60
CA PHE A 108 -30.14 27.85 -39.78
C PHE A 108 -29.60 26.57 -40.42
N GLY A 109 -30.16 26.16 -41.52
CA GLY A 109 -29.77 24.96 -42.26
C GLY A 109 -30.94 24.11 -42.69
N ARG A 110 -30.71 23.09 -43.51
CA ARG A 110 -31.74 22.17 -43.95
C ARG A 110 -32.30 21.37 -42.78
N SER A 111 -33.58 21.43 -42.55
CA SER A 111 -34.32 20.78 -41.45
C SER A 111 -33.71 21.08 -40.06
N ALA A 112 -33.01 22.19 -39.91
CA ALA A 112 -32.56 22.65 -38.61
C ALA A 112 -33.75 23.10 -37.77
N GLY A 113 -33.82 22.75 -36.49
CA GLY A 113 -34.89 23.12 -35.57
C GLY A 113 -36.28 22.66 -36.01
N ASP A 114 -36.37 21.53 -36.69
CA ASP A 114 -37.64 20.91 -37.05
C ASP A 114 -38.25 20.19 -35.83
N ASN A 115 -39.59 20.29 -35.67
CA ASN A 115 -40.32 19.66 -34.56
C ASN A 115 -39.81 20.06 -33.16
N VAL A 116 -39.66 21.35 -32.91
CA VAL A 116 -39.16 21.91 -31.62
C VAL A 116 -40.33 22.32 -30.72
N THR A 117 -40.27 21.91 -29.46
CA THR A 117 -41.19 22.40 -28.42
C THR A 117 -40.36 23.07 -27.31
N GLY A 118 -40.43 24.40 -27.20
CA GLY A 118 -39.68 25.21 -26.22
C GLY A 118 -39.17 26.51 -26.82
N ASN A 119 -38.50 27.31 -26.00
CA ASN A 119 -38.03 28.65 -26.32
C ASN A 119 -36.51 28.73 -26.40
N HIS A 120 -35.99 29.72 -27.12
CA HIS A 120 -34.57 30.07 -27.19
C HIS A 120 -33.67 28.92 -27.69
N ASN A 121 -34.16 27.99 -28.46
CA ASN A 121 -33.36 26.94 -29.06
C ASN A 121 -32.65 27.45 -30.32
N ASN A 122 -31.35 27.27 -30.41
CA ASN A 122 -30.53 27.66 -31.55
C ASN A 122 -30.01 26.43 -32.29
N ALA A 123 -30.31 26.31 -33.55
CA ALA A 123 -29.94 25.18 -34.38
C ALA A 123 -29.22 25.66 -35.66
N THR A 124 -27.98 25.27 -35.86
CA THR A 124 -27.19 25.62 -37.04
C THR A 124 -26.57 24.38 -37.66
N GLY A 125 -27.05 23.99 -38.83
CA GLY A 125 -26.54 22.80 -39.54
C GLY A 125 -27.68 21.93 -40.10
N PHE A 126 -27.32 20.87 -40.82
CA PHE A 126 -28.25 19.89 -41.35
C PHE A 126 -28.85 19.07 -40.21
N HIS A 127 -30.17 19.06 -40.06
CA HIS A 127 -30.94 18.44 -38.96
C HIS A 127 -30.49 18.85 -37.54
N ALA A 128 -29.71 19.91 -37.39
CA ALA A 128 -29.33 20.39 -36.05
C ALA A 128 -30.59 20.77 -35.27
N GLY A 129 -30.64 20.40 -33.97
CA GLY A 129 -31.76 20.73 -33.07
C GLY A 129 -33.12 20.21 -33.51
N SER A 130 -33.18 19.18 -34.34
CA SER A 130 -34.44 18.57 -34.76
C SER A 130 -35.00 17.67 -33.64
N GLY A 131 -36.33 17.73 -33.41
CA GLY A 131 -36.99 16.92 -32.38
C GLY A 131 -36.71 17.36 -30.95
N VAL A 132 -36.39 18.62 -30.70
CA VAL A 132 -36.07 19.15 -29.35
C VAL A 132 -37.36 19.43 -28.56
N THR A 133 -37.37 18.91 -27.32
CA THR A 133 -38.37 19.26 -26.30
C THR A 133 -37.67 19.89 -25.12
N GLY A 134 -37.77 21.18 -24.92
CA GLY A 134 -37.07 21.97 -23.91
C GLY A 134 -36.63 23.32 -24.45
N SER A 135 -36.03 24.14 -23.59
CA SER A 135 -35.62 25.50 -23.93
C SER A 135 -34.11 25.70 -23.79
N ASP A 136 -33.63 26.78 -24.40
CA ASP A 136 -32.22 27.21 -24.26
C ASP A 136 -31.18 26.17 -24.76
N ASN A 137 -31.56 25.33 -25.72
CA ASN A 137 -30.64 24.36 -26.32
C ASN A 137 -29.91 24.97 -27.54
N ASN A 138 -28.61 24.78 -27.61
CA ASN A 138 -27.75 25.22 -28.69
C ASN A 138 -27.17 24.02 -29.46
N SER A 139 -27.41 23.96 -30.75
CA SER A 139 -27.02 22.84 -31.60
C SER A 139 -26.30 23.36 -32.86
N THR A 140 -25.01 23.07 -33.00
CA THR A 140 -24.20 23.51 -34.15
C THR A 140 -23.48 22.31 -34.78
N GLY A 141 -23.87 21.98 -35.99
CA GLY A 141 -23.30 20.86 -36.75
C GLY A 141 -24.35 19.94 -37.35
N THR A 142 -23.97 19.02 -38.20
CA THR A 142 -24.84 18.01 -38.77
C THR A 142 -25.39 17.10 -37.67
N ASN A 143 -26.70 16.96 -37.55
CA ASN A 143 -27.40 16.15 -36.54
C ASN A 143 -27.03 16.53 -35.08
N ALA A 144 -26.42 17.68 -34.84
CA ALA A 144 -26.11 18.13 -33.48
C ALA A 144 -27.43 18.42 -32.73
N GLY A 145 -27.52 17.98 -31.46
CA GLY A 145 -28.69 18.20 -30.62
C GLY A 145 -29.98 17.63 -31.17
N MET A 146 -29.94 16.60 -31.98
CA MET A 146 -31.12 15.94 -32.51
C MET A 146 -31.79 15.08 -31.44
N THR A 147 -33.13 15.16 -31.35
CA THR A 147 -33.90 14.38 -30.36
C THR A 147 -33.50 14.65 -28.90
N VAL A 148 -33.54 15.89 -28.51
CA VAL A 148 -33.22 16.32 -27.12
C VAL A 148 -34.52 16.52 -26.33
N ALA A 149 -34.59 15.87 -25.15
CA ALA A 149 -35.64 16.10 -24.15
C ALA A 149 -34.99 16.71 -22.89
N GLY A 150 -34.94 18.04 -22.83
CA GLY A 150 -34.30 18.79 -21.74
C GLY A 150 -33.93 20.19 -22.17
N SER A 151 -33.41 20.99 -21.23
CA SER A 151 -33.08 22.40 -21.46
C SER A 151 -31.59 22.68 -21.23
N ASN A 152 -31.13 23.80 -21.76
CA ASN A 152 -29.74 24.27 -21.58
C ASN A 152 -28.67 23.31 -22.14
N ASN A 153 -28.99 22.48 -23.11
CA ASN A 153 -28.02 21.57 -23.71
C ASN A 153 -27.25 22.28 -24.84
N ASN A 154 -25.91 22.12 -24.82
CA ASN A 154 -25.02 22.69 -25.84
C ASN A 154 -24.37 21.56 -26.65
N ALA A 155 -24.57 21.56 -27.96
CA ALA A 155 -24.08 20.54 -28.87
C ALA A 155 -23.28 21.19 -30.01
N MET A 156 -21.99 20.91 -30.15
CA MET A 156 -21.13 21.43 -31.20
C MET A 156 -20.36 20.30 -31.90
N GLY A 157 -20.71 19.97 -33.10
CA GLY A 157 -20.07 18.90 -33.88
C GLY A 157 -21.09 17.99 -34.56
N ASN A 158 -20.62 17.11 -35.44
CA ASN A 158 -21.48 16.14 -36.11
C ASN A 158 -22.01 15.12 -35.08
N GLY A 159 -23.33 15.02 -34.95
CA GLY A 159 -24.00 14.11 -34.01
C GLY A 159 -23.80 14.45 -32.52
N ALA A 160 -23.12 15.54 -32.20
CA ALA A 160 -22.93 15.96 -30.82
C ALA A 160 -24.27 16.18 -30.12
N GLY A 161 -24.40 15.76 -28.86
CA GLY A 161 -25.60 15.94 -28.05
C GLY A 161 -26.89 15.37 -28.66
N SER A 162 -26.82 14.37 -29.53
CA SER A 162 -27.99 13.70 -30.08
C SER A 162 -28.55 12.66 -29.10
N ASN A 163 -29.89 12.47 -29.12
CA ASN A 163 -30.59 11.53 -28.23
C ASN A 163 -30.33 11.81 -26.74
N VAL A 164 -30.44 13.05 -26.32
CA VAL A 164 -30.25 13.46 -24.94
C VAL A 164 -31.57 13.54 -24.19
N THR A 165 -31.65 12.88 -23.04
CA THR A 165 -32.73 13.06 -22.07
C THR A 165 -32.14 13.62 -20.79
N GLY A 166 -32.26 14.92 -20.59
CA GLY A 166 -31.66 15.63 -19.47
C GLY A 166 -31.29 17.06 -19.84
N SER A 167 -30.87 17.82 -18.84
CA SER A 167 -30.61 19.27 -19.02
C SER A 167 -29.14 19.59 -18.69
N ASP A 168 -28.73 20.78 -19.12
CA ASP A 168 -27.42 21.33 -18.80
C ASP A 168 -26.23 20.45 -19.30
N ASN A 169 -26.42 19.71 -20.39
CA ASN A 169 -25.38 18.90 -20.99
C ASN A 169 -24.60 19.67 -22.07
N THR A 170 -23.30 19.50 -22.13
CA THR A 170 -22.44 20.09 -23.16
C THR A 170 -21.69 18.98 -23.92
N GLY A 171 -21.89 18.92 -25.25
CA GLY A 171 -21.19 18.01 -26.15
C GLY A 171 -20.40 18.77 -27.21
N ILE A 172 -19.08 18.66 -27.25
CA ILE A 172 -18.22 19.33 -28.24
C ILE A 172 -17.33 18.29 -28.93
N GLY A 173 -17.58 18.05 -30.19
CA GLY A 173 -16.89 17.03 -30.99
C GLY A 173 -17.86 16.10 -31.71
N THR A 174 -17.37 15.30 -32.62
CA THR A 174 -18.17 14.29 -33.33
C THR A 174 -18.76 13.28 -32.34
N ASN A 175 -20.10 13.14 -32.31
CA ASN A 175 -20.82 12.27 -31.38
C ASN A 175 -20.55 12.51 -29.88
N ALA A 176 -19.95 13.63 -29.50
CA ALA A 176 -19.70 13.94 -28.09
C ALA A 176 -21.04 14.14 -27.36
N GLY A 177 -21.21 13.52 -26.19
CA GLY A 177 -22.43 13.63 -25.39
C GLY A 177 -23.69 13.10 -26.08
N SER A 178 -23.58 12.14 -26.97
CA SER A 178 -24.73 11.49 -27.58
C SER A 178 -25.23 10.32 -26.72
N ASN A 179 -26.55 10.02 -26.85
CA ASN A 179 -27.23 8.97 -26.09
C ASN A 179 -27.10 9.16 -24.55
N VAL A 180 -27.28 10.39 -24.09
CA VAL A 180 -27.17 10.74 -22.65
C VAL A 180 -28.55 10.76 -22.02
N THR A 181 -28.75 10.08 -20.90
CA THR A 181 -29.97 10.14 -20.09
C THR A 181 -29.80 10.88 -18.76
N GLY A 182 -28.72 11.59 -18.60
CA GLY A 182 -28.38 12.37 -17.40
C GLY A 182 -28.32 13.88 -17.67
N SER A 183 -28.07 14.64 -16.62
CA SER A 183 -27.93 16.09 -16.65
C SER A 183 -26.57 16.57 -16.17
N ASN A 184 -26.20 17.79 -16.53
CA ASN A 184 -24.97 18.43 -16.12
C ASN A 184 -23.69 17.66 -16.57
N ASN A 185 -23.74 17.03 -17.72
CA ASN A 185 -22.58 16.31 -18.26
C ASN A 185 -21.82 17.20 -19.25
N VAL A 186 -20.50 17.17 -19.19
CA VAL A 186 -19.60 17.86 -20.11
C VAL A 186 -18.79 16.84 -20.90
N SER A 187 -18.88 16.87 -22.22
CA SER A 187 -18.24 15.92 -23.13
C SER A 187 -17.48 16.67 -24.22
N MET A 188 -16.14 16.53 -24.24
CA MET A 188 -15.28 17.23 -25.21
C MET A 188 -14.33 16.26 -25.92
N GLY A 189 -14.50 16.04 -27.17
CA GLY A 189 -13.73 15.12 -28.01
C GLY A 189 -14.63 14.19 -28.81
N GLU A 190 -14.07 13.50 -29.80
CA GLU A 190 -14.82 12.52 -30.60
C GLU A 190 -15.33 11.38 -29.73
N GLY A 191 -16.64 11.13 -29.74
CA GLY A 191 -17.27 10.08 -28.92
C GLY A 191 -17.20 10.27 -27.42
N ALA A 192 -16.65 11.37 -26.92
CA ALA A 192 -16.58 11.62 -25.49
C ALA A 192 -17.96 11.64 -24.85
N GLY A 193 -18.14 11.02 -23.68
CA GLY A 193 -19.40 11.01 -22.95
C GLY A 193 -20.57 10.40 -23.71
N ASN A 194 -20.33 9.47 -24.61
CA ASN A 194 -21.35 8.73 -25.31
C ASN A 194 -21.95 7.61 -24.43
N ASN A 195 -23.26 7.38 -24.51
CA ASN A 195 -23.98 6.39 -23.71
C ASN A 195 -23.83 6.62 -22.18
N VAL A 196 -24.07 7.82 -21.72
CA VAL A 196 -23.99 8.17 -20.29
C VAL A 196 -25.39 8.15 -19.67
N GLY A 197 -25.56 7.31 -18.67
CA GLY A 197 -26.83 7.17 -17.93
C GLY A 197 -26.89 7.93 -16.59
N THR A 198 -25.94 8.83 -16.33
CA THR A 198 -25.76 9.48 -15.01
C THR A 198 -25.51 10.98 -15.14
N ASN A 199 -25.48 11.71 -14.03
CA ASN A 199 -25.32 13.16 -14.01
C ASN A 199 -23.91 13.60 -13.57
N TRP A 200 -23.57 14.85 -13.87
CA TRP A 200 -22.35 15.51 -13.37
C TRP A 200 -21.05 14.87 -13.87
N ASN A 201 -21.04 14.25 -15.03
CA ASN A 201 -19.83 13.64 -15.57
C ASN A 201 -19.04 14.65 -16.42
N LEU A 202 -17.73 14.57 -16.33
CA LEU A 202 -16.78 15.30 -17.17
C LEU A 202 -15.99 14.31 -18.02
N ALA A 203 -16.08 14.43 -19.34
CA ALA A 203 -15.38 13.59 -20.30
C ALA A 203 -14.59 14.47 -21.29
N ILE A 204 -13.27 14.41 -21.27
CA ILE A 204 -12.41 15.18 -22.16
C ILE A 204 -11.40 14.25 -22.85
N GLY A 205 -11.48 14.14 -24.14
CA GLY A 205 -10.66 13.28 -24.98
C GLY A 205 -11.50 12.36 -25.84
N GLU A 206 -10.90 11.82 -26.89
CA GLU A 206 -11.58 10.85 -27.77
C GLU A 206 -12.00 9.61 -26.97
N GLY A 207 -13.27 9.25 -27.04
CA GLY A 207 -13.86 8.11 -26.34
C GLY A 207 -13.87 8.21 -24.81
N ALA A 208 -13.43 9.31 -24.22
CA ALA A 208 -13.42 9.48 -22.77
C ALA A 208 -14.85 9.40 -22.20
N GLY A 209 -15.02 8.75 -21.04
CA GLY A 209 -16.30 8.68 -20.35
C GLY A 209 -17.43 8.00 -21.14
N THR A 210 -17.12 7.09 -22.02
CA THR A 210 -18.10 6.33 -22.79
C THR A 210 -18.69 5.18 -21.94
N ASN A 211 -19.98 4.89 -22.09
CA ASN A 211 -20.70 3.82 -21.39
C ASN A 211 -20.66 3.98 -19.86
N VAL A 212 -20.89 5.18 -19.36
CA VAL A 212 -20.93 5.44 -17.93
C VAL A 212 -22.32 5.20 -17.36
N SER A 213 -22.42 4.39 -16.34
CA SER A 213 -23.67 4.03 -15.67
C SER A 213 -23.51 3.93 -14.14
N GLY A 214 -24.61 3.83 -13.44
CA GLY A 214 -24.63 3.66 -11.98
C GLY A 214 -24.82 4.98 -11.23
N LYS A 215 -23.77 5.54 -10.64
CA LYS A 215 -23.84 6.79 -9.86
C LYS A 215 -23.23 7.98 -10.61
N ASN A 216 -23.38 9.16 -10.06
CA ASN A 216 -23.03 10.44 -10.68
C ASN A 216 -21.55 10.83 -10.51
N ALA A 217 -21.16 11.92 -11.18
CA ALA A 217 -19.94 12.69 -10.98
C ALA A 217 -18.62 11.94 -11.28
N ASN A 218 -18.55 11.26 -12.41
CA ASN A 218 -17.31 10.68 -12.91
C ASN A 218 -16.53 11.72 -13.74
N GLN A 219 -15.22 11.71 -13.62
CA GLN A 219 -14.30 12.54 -14.39
C GLN A 219 -13.38 11.65 -15.25
N ALA A 220 -13.33 11.90 -16.53
CA ALA A 220 -12.52 11.16 -17.48
C ALA A 220 -11.77 12.12 -18.41
N ILE A 221 -10.46 12.17 -18.29
CA ILE A 221 -9.60 13.07 -19.07
C ILE A 221 -8.50 12.25 -19.77
N GLY A 222 -8.58 12.12 -21.07
CA GLY A 222 -7.63 11.39 -21.88
C GLY A 222 -8.30 10.49 -22.91
N TYR A 223 -7.54 9.95 -23.83
CA TYR A 223 -7.97 9.02 -24.86
C TYR A 223 -8.50 7.73 -24.23
N TYR A 224 -9.79 7.41 -24.43
CA TYR A 224 -10.52 6.29 -23.81
C TYR A 224 -10.45 6.24 -22.28
N ALA A 225 -10.17 7.34 -21.60
CA ALA A 225 -10.20 7.38 -20.14
C ALA A 225 -11.64 7.15 -19.65
N GLY A 226 -11.81 6.39 -18.57
CA GLY A 226 -13.10 6.18 -17.91
C GLY A 226 -14.19 5.55 -18.80
N THR A 227 -13.81 4.67 -19.71
CA THR A 227 -14.79 3.89 -20.51
C THR A 227 -15.34 2.71 -19.70
N ASP A 228 -16.60 2.36 -19.94
CA ASP A 228 -17.28 1.22 -19.28
C ASP A 228 -17.28 1.31 -17.75
N VAL A 229 -17.57 2.50 -17.21
CA VAL A 229 -17.60 2.74 -15.76
C VAL A 229 -19.01 2.50 -15.20
N LYS A 230 -19.11 1.66 -14.17
CA LYS A 230 -20.31 1.39 -13.37
C LYS A 230 -20.11 1.90 -11.95
N GLY A 231 -20.51 3.12 -11.68
CA GLY A 231 -20.33 3.75 -10.37
C GLY A 231 -20.21 5.27 -10.51
N GLY A 232 -19.85 5.96 -9.41
CA GLY A 232 -19.72 7.41 -9.39
C GLY A 232 -18.51 7.91 -8.65
N TRP A 233 -18.27 9.21 -8.82
CA TRP A 233 -17.12 9.89 -8.22
C TRP A 233 -15.76 9.28 -8.59
N ASN A 234 -15.67 8.57 -9.72
CA ASN A 234 -14.41 8.05 -10.23
C ASN A 234 -13.67 9.16 -10.99
N GLN A 235 -12.37 9.25 -10.78
CA GLN A 235 -11.50 10.21 -11.45
C GLN A 235 -10.46 9.47 -12.28
N THR A 236 -10.43 9.71 -13.58
CA THR A 236 -9.52 9.03 -14.49
C THR A 236 -8.78 10.04 -15.35
N MET A 237 -7.46 10.02 -15.30
CA MET A 237 -6.59 10.92 -16.05
C MET A 237 -5.50 10.14 -16.78
N GLY A 238 -5.49 10.23 -18.08
CA GLY A 238 -4.51 9.54 -18.93
C GLY A 238 -5.14 8.61 -19.94
N ARG A 239 -4.36 8.15 -20.90
CA ARG A 239 -4.82 7.24 -21.94
C ARG A 239 -5.27 5.92 -21.34
N SER A 240 -6.49 5.49 -21.64
CA SER A 240 -7.11 4.24 -21.15
C SER A 240 -7.10 4.10 -19.63
N SER A 241 -6.99 5.19 -18.90
CA SER A 241 -7.05 5.18 -17.44
C SER A 241 -8.48 4.90 -16.98
N GLY A 242 -8.65 4.05 -15.97
CA GLY A 242 -9.97 3.76 -15.39
C GLY A 242 -10.96 3.11 -16.36
N GLU A 243 -10.49 2.33 -17.30
CA GLU A 243 -11.34 1.54 -18.20
C GLU A 243 -11.88 0.29 -17.48
N ASN A 244 -13.16 -0.05 -17.69
CA ASN A 244 -13.85 -1.20 -17.06
C ASN A 244 -13.82 -1.15 -15.52
N VAL A 245 -14.23 -0.04 -14.95
CA VAL A 245 -14.32 0.14 -13.50
C VAL A 245 -15.74 -0.14 -13.01
N THR A 246 -15.85 -0.97 -11.98
CA THR A 246 -17.08 -1.19 -11.23
C THR A 246 -16.88 -0.78 -9.77
N GLY A 247 -17.51 0.32 -9.36
CA GLY A 247 -17.38 0.88 -8.01
C GLY A 247 -17.26 2.39 -7.99
N ASP A 248 -17.19 2.95 -6.81
CA ASP A 248 -17.23 4.38 -6.55
C ASP A 248 -15.88 4.90 -6.03
N TYR A 249 -15.61 6.18 -6.25
CA TYR A 249 -14.45 6.88 -5.69
C TYR A 249 -13.09 6.30 -6.09
N ASN A 250 -12.97 5.65 -7.26
CA ASN A 250 -11.71 5.17 -7.75
C ASN A 250 -10.95 6.28 -8.49
N ASN A 251 -9.70 6.50 -8.16
CA ASN A 251 -8.81 7.47 -8.80
C ASN A 251 -7.76 6.74 -9.64
N SER A 252 -7.64 7.12 -10.90
CA SER A 252 -6.72 6.49 -11.84
C SER A 252 -5.97 7.55 -12.63
N ASN A 253 -4.68 7.69 -12.41
CA ASN A 253 -3.85 8.69 -13.04
C ASN A 253 -2.62 8.06 -13.72
N GLY A 254 -2.59 8.06 -15.03
CA GLY A 254 -1.50 7.52 -15.84
C GLY A 254 -2.00 6.67 -17.00
N TYR A 255 -1.07 6.21 -17.85
CA TYR A 255 -1.36 5.29 -18.94
C TYR A 255 -1.90 3.98 -18.39
N ALA A 256 -3.11 3.60 -18.78
CA ALA A 256 -3.76 2.35 -18.37
C ALA A 256 -3.83 2.14 -16.83
N ALA A 257 -3.75 3.20 -16.04
CA ALA A 257 -3.90 3.11 -14.59
C ALA A 257 -5.35 2.74 -14.23
N GLY A 258 -5.55 1.89 -13.22
CA GLY A 258 -6.87 1.54 -12.71
C GLY A 258 -7.79 0.85 -13.72
N GLN A 259 -7.26 0.12 -14.69
CA GLN A 259 -8.09 -0.69 -15.58
C GLN A 259 -8.60 -1.96 -14.87
N PHE A 260 -9.81 -2.39 -15.21
CA PHE A 260 -10.43 -3.62 -14.69
C PHE A 260 -10.51 -3.65 -13.16
N VAL A 261 -10.97 -2.55 -12.58
CA VAL A 261 -11.14 -2.43 -11.12
C VAL A 261 -12.57 -2.82 -10.73
N THR A 262 -12.68 -3.68 -9.73
CA THR A 262 -13.95 -3.99 -9.06
C THR A 262 -13.81 -3.69 -7.56
N GLY A 263 -14.44 -2.62 -7.11
CA GLY A 263 -14.36 -2.13 -5.73
C GLY A 263 -14.36 -0.61 -5.66
N ASN A 264 -14.28 -0.08 -4.46
CA ASN A 264 -14.41 1.35 -4.19
C ASN A 264 -13.11 1.93 -3.62
N ARG A 265 -12.91 3.23 -3.81
CA ARG A 265 -11.80 3.97 -3.20
C ARG A 265 -10.42 3.37 -3.50
N ASN A 266 -10.21 2.93 -4.73
CA ASN A 266 -8.90 2.48 -5.18
C ASN A 266 -8.17 3.64 -5.87
N ASP A 267 -6.95 3.92 -5.44
CA ASP A 267 -6.08 4.96 -5.99
C ASP A 267 -4.93 4.35 -6.80
N ALA A 268 -4.83 4.71 -8.05
CA ALA A 268 -3.82 4.22 -8.98
C ALA A 268 -3.10 5.37 -9.68
N THR A 269 -1.84 5.58 -9.41
CA THR A 269 -1.02 6.62 -10.03
C THR A 269 0.26 6.02 -10.63
N GLY A 270 0.40 6.12 -11.92
CA GLY A 270 1.52 5.59 -12.69
C GLY A 270 1.07 4.76 -13.88
N SER A 271 1.98 4.47 -14.79
CA SER A 271 1.69 3.60 -15.94
C SER A 271 1.35 2.18 -15.47
N ASN A 272 0.18 1.68 -15.87
CA ASN A 272 -0.33 0.35 -15.50
C ASN A 272 -0.47 0.13 -13.97
N ALA A 273 -0.51 1.18 -13.16
CA ALA A 273 -0.76 1.07 -11.73
C ALA A 273 -2.21 0.61 -11.47
N GLY A 274 -2.43 -0.22 -10.46
CA GLY A 274 -3.77 -0.64 -10.03
C GLY A 274 -4.60 -1.36 -11.08
N GLN A 275 -3.97 -2.06 -12.02
CA GLN A 275 -4.72 -2.87 -13.00
C GLN A 275 -5.22 -4.17 -12.36
N HIS A 276 -6.41 -4.64 -12.80
CA HIS A 276 -7.01 -5.91 -12.36
C HIS A 276 -7.14 -6.00 -10.83
N VAL A 277 -7.69 -4.97 -10.21
CA VAL A 277 -7.93 -4.94 -8.77
C VAL A 277 -9.34 -5.41 -8.45
N THR A 278 -9.43 -6.38 -7.55
CA THR A 278 -10.70 -6.82 -6.94
C THR A 278 -10.64 -6.55 -5.45
N GLY A 279 -11.33 -5.52 -5.00
CA GLY A 279 -11.31 -5.05 -3.61
C GLY A 279 -11.38 -3.54 -3.51
N SER A 280 -11.40 -3.05 -2.30
CA SER A 280 -11.58 -1.62 -2.01
C SER A 280 -10.41 -1.06 -1.20
N ASP A 281 -10.27 0.26 -1.24
CA ASP A 281 -9.29 0.98 -0.44
C ASP A 281 -7.84 0.58 -0.76
N ASN A 282 -7.54 0.21 -2.02
CA ASN A 282 -6.18 -0.12 -2.44
C ASN A 282 -5.49 1.11 -3.03
N GLU A 283 -4.23 1.31 -2.68
CA GLU A 283 -3.39 2.41 -3.14
C GLU A 283 -2.20 1.89 -3.96
N ALA A 284 -1.98 2.42 -5.14
CA ALA A 284 -0.94 2.01 -6.06
C ALA A 284 -0.21 3.21 -6.69
N TYR A 285 1.02 3.46 -6.31
CA TYR A 285 1.84 4.56 -6.80
C TYR A 285 3.15 4.04 -7.42
N GLY A 286 3.24 4.11 -8.72
CA GLY A 286 4.40 3.69 -9.50
C GLY A 286 4.02 2.84 -10.71
N THR A 287 4.96 2.61 -11.61
CA THR A 287 4.74 1.77 -12.79
C THR A 287 4.39 0.35 -12.36
N SER A 288 3.25 -0.15 -12.80
CA SER A 288 2.73 -1.50 -12.48
C SER A 288 2.60 -1.78 -10.98
N ALA A 289 2.59 -0.77 -10.13
CA ALA A 289 2.30 -0.93 -8.71
C ALA A 289 0.87 -1.42 -8.50
N GLY A 290 0.63 -2.30 -7.54
CA GLY A 290 -0.70 -2.77 -7.18
C GLY A 290 -1.46 -3.47 -8.32
N GLY A 291 -0.76 -4.04 -9.31
CA GLY A 291 -1.41 -4.80 -10.36
C GLY A 291 -1.80 -6.21 -9.92
N ASN A 292 -2.92 -6.75 -10.39
CA ASN A 292 -3.47 -8.08 -10.06
C ASN A 292 -3.68 -8.27 -8.54
N VAL A 293 -4.35 -7.33 -7.89
CA VAL A 293 -4.63 -7.39 -6.45
C VAL A 293 -6.03 -7.96 -6.20
N THR A 294 -6.11 -8.93 -5.31
CA THR A 294 -7.36 -9.43 -4.73
C THR A 294 -7.33 -9.20 -3.23
N GLY A 295 -8.15 -8.27 -2.75
CA GLY A 295 -8.20 -7.88 -1.34
C GLY A 295 -8.34 -6.38 -1.14
N ASN A 296 -8.44 -5.96 0.11
CA ASN A 296 -8.72 -4.57 0.48
C ASN A 296 -7.55 -3.94 1.24
N ASN A 297 -7.50 -2.62 1.22
CA ASN A 297 -6.53 -1.84 2.01
C ASN A 297 -5.06 -2.20 1.73
N ASN A 298 -4.71 -2.56 0.50
CA ASN A 298 -3.34 -2.82 0.11
C ASN A 298 -2.69 -1.52 -0.37
N GLN A 299 -1.46 -1.27 0.08
CA GLN A 299 -0.68 -0.09 -0.29
C GLN A 299 0.59 -0.51 -1.04
N ALA A 300 0.82 0.08 -2.21
CA ALA A 300 1.91 -0.26 -3.10
C ALA A 300 2.63 1.00 -3.61
N TYR A 301 3.84 1.25 -3.14
CA TYR A 301 4.65 2.42 -3.47
C TYR A 301 5.96 2.00 -4.15
N GLY A 302 6.07 2.18 -5.44
CA GLY A 302 7.25 1.87 -6.23
C GLY A 302 6.95 1.04 -7.48
N ASN A 303 7.94 0.90 -8.34
CA ASN A 303 7.81 0.08 -9.56
C ASN A 303 7.50 -1.37 -9.20
N SER A 304 6.40 -1.91 -9.71
CA SER A 304 5.92 -3.27 -9.46
C SER A 304 5.76 -3.64 -7.97
N ALA A 305 5.68 -2.65 -7.07
CA ALA A 305 5.37 -2.89 -5.66
C ALA A 305 3.95 -3.46 -5.53
N GLY A 306 3.75 -4.39 -4.62
CA GLY A 306 2.43 -4.98 -4.34
C GLY A 306 1.72 -5.59 -5.54
N ARG A 307 2.47 -6.06 -6.54
CA ARG A 307 1.90 -6.74 -7.71
C ARG A 307 1.60 -8.21 -7.39
N ASP A 308 0.53 -8.75 -7.97
CA ASP A 308 0.12 -10.15 -7.78
C ASP A 308 -0.17 -10.49 -6.30
N VAL A 309 -0.90 -9.62 -5.60
CA VAL A 309 -1.25 -9.78 -4.19
C VAL A 309 -2.63 -10.43 -4.02
N ASN A 310 -2.68 -11.48 -3.23
CA ASN A 310 -3.92 -12.11 -2.79
C ASN A 310 -4.04 -12.03 -1.26
N GLY A 311 -4.68 -10.99 -0.77
CA GLY A 311 -4.84 -10.68 0.64
C GLY A 311 -5.10 -9.21 0.91
N SER A 312 -5.31 -8.86 2.14
CA SER A 312 -5.68 -7.49 2.55
C SER A 312 -4.70 -6.87 3.53
N ASN A 313 -4.71 -5.54 3.61
CA ASN A 313 -3.88 -4.78 4.55
C ASN A 313 -2.37 -4.99 4.34
N ASN A 314 -1.92 -5.24 3.12
CA ASN A 314 -0.49 -5.38 2.83
C ASN A 314 0.11 -4.02 2.45
N ILE A 315 1.29 -3.71 2.97
CA ILE A 315 2.04 -2.49 2.70
C ILE A 315 3.33 -2.86 1.97
N SER A 316 3.52 -2.30 0.78
CA SER A 316 4.67 -2.58 -0.08
C SER A 316 5.34 -1.28 -0.52
N SER A 317 6.53 -0.98 -0.05
CA SER A 317 7.30 0.22 -0.36
C SER A 317 8.69 -0.11 -0.93
N GLY A 318 8.90 0.19 -2.18
CA GLY A 318 10.13 -0.09 -2.92
C GLY A 318 9.89 -0.89 -4.20
N ALA A 319 10.85 -0.90 -5.11
CA ALA A 319 10.74 -1.62 -6.37
C ALA A 319 10.58 -3.13 -6.13
N GLY A 320 9.49 -3.72 -6.60
CA GLY A 320 9.18 -5.14 -6.42
C GLY A 320 8.89 -5.57 -4.98
N ALA A 321 8.79 -4.62 -4.03
CA ALA A 321 8.41 -4.95 -2.66
C ALA A 321 7.02 -5.57 -2.62
N GLY A 322 6.83 -6.62 -1.80
CA GLY A 322 5.55 -7.28 -1.63
C GLY A 322 4.94 -7.87 -2.91
N ALA A 323 5.74 -8.11 -3.95
CA ALA A 323 5.24 -8.75 -5.16
C ALA A 323 5.01 -10.25 -4.94
N GLY A 324 3.88 -10.78 -5.41
CA GLY A 324 3.54 -12.20 -5.28
C GLY A 324 3.15 -12.63 -3.87
N VAL A 325 2.56 -11.73 -3.08
CA VAL A 325 2.14 -12.04 -1.71
C VAL A 325 0.80 -12.76 -1.69
N THR A 326 0.77 -13.88 -0.96
CA THR A 326 -0.48 -14.56 -0.58
C THR A 326 -0.64 -14.48 0.94
N GLY A 327 -1.58 -13.68 1.40
CA GLY A 327 -1.83 -13.43 2.82
C GLY A 327 -2.03 -11.95 3.15
N SER A 328 -2.34 -11.67 4.39
CA SER A 328 -2.76 -10.35 4.84
C SER A 328 -1.84 -9.76 5.91
N ASN A 329 -1.91 -8.45 6.07
CA ASN A 329 -1.17 -7.70 7.09
C ASN A 329 0.37 -7.80 6.94
N ASN A 330 0.88 -8.03 5.73
CA ASN A 330 2.31 -8.09 5.48
C ASN A 330 2.86 -6.68 5.20
N GLN A 331 4.04 -6.39 5.71
CA GLN A 331 4.73 -5.12 5.49
C GLN A 331 6.09 -5.37 4.83
N ALA A 332 6.32 -4.72 3.71
CA ALA A 332 7.53 -4.85 2.92
C ALA A 332 8.11 -3.46 2.59
N SER A 333 9.32 -3.18 3.04
CA SER A 333 10.02 -1.92 2.79
C SER A 333 11.44 -2.16 2.26
N GLY A 334 11.70 -1.78 1.04
CA GLY A 334 12.95 -1.96 0.33
C GLY A 334 12.78 -2.72 -0.99
N GLN A 335 13.80 -2.66 -1.85
CA GLN A 335 13.78 -3.36 -3.13
C GLN A 335 13.60 -4.88 -2.93
N MET A 336 12.58 -5.48 -3.55
CA MET A 336 12.26 -6.90 -3.46
C MET A 336 12.00 -7.40 -2.02
N ALA A 337 11.82 -6.50 -1.04
CA ALA A 337 11.46 -6.90 0.31
C ALA A 337 10.10 -7.60 0.30
N GLY A 338 9.93 -8.66 1.09
CA GLY A 338 8.68 -9.40 1.21
C GLY A 338 8.11 -9.94 -0.11
N ALA A 339 8.93 -10.12 -1.14
CA ALA A 339 8.47 -10.72 -2.40
C ALA A 339 8.20 -12.21 -2.23
N GLN A 340 7.13 -12.71 -2.86
CA GLN A 340 6.73 -14.13 -2.84
C GLN A 340 6.48 -14.69 -1.41
N VAL A 341 5.89 -13.88 -0.56
CA VAL A 341 5.50 -14.30 0.79
C VAL A 341 4.18 -15.07 0.74
N SER A 342 4.15 -16.21 1.43
CA SER A 342 2.94 -16.98 1.69
C SER A 342 2.67 -17.03 3.20
N GLY A 343 1.77 -16.19 3.69
CA GLY A 343 1.45 -16.07 5.10
C GLY A 343 1.06 -14.66 5.52
N ASN A 344 0.76 -14.49 6.80
CA ASN A 344 0.18 -13.26 7.33
C ASN A 344 1.11 -12.58 8.33
N SER A 345 0.96 -11.26 8.45
CA SER A 345 1.63 -10.47 9.49
C SER A 345 3.16 -10.55 9.45
N ASN A 346 3.74 -10.72 8.27
CA ASN A 346 5.19 -10.72 8.10
C ASN A 346 5.70 -9.29 7.89
N ILE A 347 6.86 -8.97 8.46
CA ILE A 347 7.53 -7.69 8.33
C ILE A 347 8.89 -7.89 7.65
N ALA A 348 9.14 -7.17 6.58
CA ALA A 348 10.37 -7.24 5.81
C ALA A 348 10.92 -5.83 5.52
N THR A 349 12.08 -5.49 6.05
CA THR A 349 12.71 -4.19 5.85
C THR A 349 14.16 -4.37 5.39
N GLY A 350 14.46 -3.93 4.20
CA GLY A 350 15.76 -4.06 3.55
C GLY A 350 15.68 -4.73 2.19
N GLN A 351 16.73 -4.61 1.39
CA GLN A 351 16.81 -5.23 0.07
C GLN A 351 16.68 -6.76 0.15
N GLY A 352 15.67 -7.32 -0.49
CA GLY A 352 15.42 -8.78 -0.49
C GLY A 352 15.08 -9.37 0.88
N ALA A 353 14.88 -8.55 1.91
CA ALA A 353 14.49 -9.05 3.23
C ALA A 353 13.15 -9.79 3.15
N GLY A 354 13.01 -10.89 3.88
CA GLY A 354 11.77 -11.67 3.95
C GLY A 354 11.27 -12.22 2.61
N GLY A 355 12.08 -12.24 1.58
CA GLY A 355 11.69 -12.81 0.28
C GLY A 355 11.49 -14.33 0.37
N GLY A 356 10.40 -14.86 -0.22
CA GLY A 356 10.11 -16.28 -0.24
C GLY A 356 9.73 -16.89 1.11
N VAL A 357 9.24 -16.09 2.05
CA VAL A 357 8.79 -16.57 3.37
C VAL A 357 7.51 -17.39 3.24
N GLN A 358 7.48 -18.54 3.88
CA GLN A 358 6.29 -19.39 4.05
C GLN A 358 5.97 -19.51 5.54
N GLY A 359 5.00 -18.75 6.00
CA GLY A 359 4.60 -18.71 7.41
C GLY A 359 4.17 -17.32 7.87
N ASN A 360 3.85 -17.22 9.14
CA ASN A 360 3.22 -16.04 9.71
C ASN A 360 4.10 -15.37 10.75
N ARG A 361 3.92 -14.07 10.95
CA ARG A 361 4.55 -13.26 12.01
C ARG A 361 6.09 -13.31 11.99
N ASN A 362 6.68 -13.50 10.80
CA ASN A 362 8.13 -13.45 10.64
C ASN A 362 8.58 -12.00 10.47
N GLN A 363 9.72 -11.66 11.06
CA GLN A 363 10.31 -10.33 11.03
C GLN A 363 11.72 -10.39 10.44
N ALA A 364 11.99 -9.57 9.43
CA ALA A 364 13.25 -9.54 8.71
C ALA A 364 13.74 -8.09 8.54
N PHE A 365 14.84 -7.74 9.19
CA PHE A 365 15.45 -6.41 9.16
C PHE A 365 16.90 -6.49 8.67
N GLY A 366 17.17 -6.00 7.48
CA GLY A 366 18.49 -6.00 6.85
C GLY A 366 18.48 -6.59 5.45
N ALA A 367 19.55 -6.39 4.69
CA ALA A 367 19.65 -6.93 3.35
C ALA A 367 19.59 -8.47 3.40
N THR A 368 18.70 -9.07 2.63
CA THR A 368 18.46 -10.52 2.55
C THR A 368 18.16 -11.22 3.89
N ALA A 369 17.90 -10.46 4.97
CA ALA A 369 17.49 -11.04 6.24
C ALA A 369 16.19 -11.84 6.08
N GLY A 370 16.07 -12.99 6.75
CA GLY A 370 14.87 -13.82 6.74
C GLY A 370 14.44 -14.33 5.36
N GLN A 371 15.32 -14.34 4.35
CA GLN A 371 15.00 -14.86 3.04
C GLN A 371 14.81 -16.38 3.06
N GLY A 372 13.73 -16.87 2.45
CA GLY A 372 13.45 -18.30 2.34
C GLY A 372 13.13 -18.97 3.69
N VAL A 373 12.54 -18.25 4.62
CA VAL A 373 12.09 -18.80 5.91
C VAL A 373 10.84 -19.65 5.72
N ILE A 374 10.83 -20.84 6.31
CA ILE A 374 9.68 -21.73 6.41
C ILE A 374 9.34 -21.92 7.89
N GLY A 375 8.23 -21.33 8.33
CA GLY A 375 7.80 -21.38 9.73
C GLY A 375 7.28 -20.03 10.24
N ASN A 376 6.91 -19.99 11.50
CA ASN A 376 6.25 -18.85 12.10
C ASN A 376 7.10 -18.22 13.21
N ASP A 377 6.82 -16.93 13.49
CA ASP A 377 7.39 -16.23 14.64
C ASP A 377 8.92 -16.12 14.62
N ASN A 378 9.55 -16.16 13.44
CA ASN A 378 10.99 -16.03 13.29
C ASN A 378 11.40 -14.55 13.21
N MET A 379 12.49 -14.18 13.86
CA MET A 379 13.07 -12.85 13.82
C MET A 379 14.49 -12.91 13.26
N ALA A 380 14.76 -12.11 12.23
CA ALA A 380 16.06 -11.97 11.59
C ALA A 380 16.48 -10.50 11.53
N GLN A 381 17.60 -10.15 12.15
CA GLN A 381 18.12 -8.79 12.16
C GLN A 381 19.62 -8.77 11.81
N GLY A 382 19.94 -8.19 10.67
CA GLY A 382 21.30 -8.10 10.13
C GLY A 382 21.36 -8.51 8.67
N ASN A 383 22.47 -8.23 7.99
CA ASN A 383 22.68 -8.67 6.63
C ASN A 383 22.74 -10.21 6.60
N GLY A 384 21.90 -10.83 5.78
CA GLY A 384 21.86 -12.29 5.65
C GLY A 384 21.38 -13.06 6.88
N ALA A 385 21.01 -12.39 7.97
CA ALA A 385 20.54 -13.07 9.18
C ALA A 385 19.30 -13.93 8.89
N GLY A 386 19.20 -15.12 9.48
CA GLY A 386 18.04 -15.99 9.42
C GLY A 386 17.66 -16.47 8.02
N ARG A 387 18.59 -16.50 7.06
CA ARG A 387 18.30 -17.04 5.72
C ARG A 387 18.10 -18.54 5.75
N HIS A 388 17.10 -19.03 4.99
CA HIS A 388 16.79 -20.44 4.85
C HIS A 388 16.58 -21.15 6.19
N VAL A 389 15.88 -20.49 7.10
CA VAL A 389 15.46 -21.09 8.37
C VAL A 389 14.20 -21.93 8.11
N SER A 390 14.22 -23.16 8.62
CA SER A 390 13.05 -24.06 8.65
C SER A 390 12.74 -24.38 10.11
N GLY A 391 11.67 -23.80 10.64
CA GLY A 391 11.27 -23.95 12.04
C GLY A 391 10.59 -22.68 12.57
N ASN A 392 10.19 -22.72 13.83
CA ASN A 392 9.39 -21.65 14.43
C ASN A 392 10.15 -20.98 15.60
N ALA A 393 9.81 -19.74 15.84
CA ALA A 393 10.28 -18.96 16.98
C ALA A 393 11.82 -18.87 17.07
N ASN A 394 12.49 -18.74 15.93
CA ASN A 394 13.93 -18.58 15.86
C ASN A 394 14.31 -17.10 15.86
N ILE A 395 15.36 -16.75 16.56
CA ILE A 395 15.91 -15.40 16.62
C ILE A 395 17.34 -15.41 16.08
N ALA A 396 17.60 -14.61 15.05
CA ALA A 396 18.90 -14.44 14.42
C ALA A 396 19.29 -12.96 14.38
N ILE A 397 20.32 -12.55 15.12
CA ILE A 397 20.79 -11.17 15.21
C ILE A 397 22.29 -11.09 14.91
N GLY A 398 22.64 -10.43 13.83
CA GLY A 398 24.02 -10.26 13.38
C GLY A 398 24.19 -10.59 11.89
N ASN A 399 25.33 -10.24 11.32
CA ASN A 399 25.64 -10.59 9.94
C ASN A 399 25.72 -12.11 9.79
N ASP A 400 24.94 -12.69 8.88
CA ASP A 400 24.83 -14.13 8.63
C ASP A 400 24.56 -14.98 9.88
N ALA A 401 23.95 -14.41 10.92
CA ALA A 401 23.53 -15.16 12.10
C ALA A 401 22.36 -16.09 11.74
N GLY A 402 22.33 -17.31 12.30
CA GLY A 402 21.24 -18.26 12.19
C GLY A 402 20.88 -18.69 10.76
N ILE A 403 21.86 -18.75 9.87
CA ILE A 403 21.63 -19.22 8.48
C ILE A 403 21.51 -20.75 8.41
N TYR A 404 20.64 -21.24 7.50
CA TYR A 404 20.41 -22.68 7.29
C TYR A 404 20.07 -23.44 8.58
N VAL A 405 19.27 -22.84 9.43
CA VAL A 405 18.78 -23.49 10.65
C VAL A 405 17.55 -24.32 10.33
N ASN A 406 17.57 -25.60 10.70
CA ASN A 406 16.43 -26.52 10.63
C ASN A 406 16.07 -26.96 12.04
N ALA A 407 15.57 -26.01 12.83
CA ALA A 407 15.23 -26.20 14.23
C ALA A 407 14.27 -25.09 14.69
N SER A 408 13.66 -25.25 15.83
CA SER A 408 12.74 -24.29 16.44
C SER A 408 13.26 -23.76 17.78
N GLN A 409 12.78 -22.55 18.14
CA GLN A 409 13.11 -21.92 19.43
C GLN A 409 14.61 -21.68 19.61
N THR A 410 15.30 -21.35 18.53
CA THR A 410 16.75 -21.09 18.55
C THR A 410 17.05 -19.62 18.74
N LEU A 411 18.20 -19.35 19.37
CA LEU A 411 18.73 -18.00 19.50
C LEU A 411 20.17 -17.94 18.95
N SER A 412 20.40 -17.18 17.90
CA SER A 412 21.70 -16.97 17.27
C SER A 412 22.04 -15.48 17.27
N ILE A 413 22.99 -15.04 18.09
CA ILE A 413 23.38 -13.63 18.21
C ILE A 413 24.89 -13.48 18.00
N GLY A 414 25.26 -12.70 17.01
CA GLY A 414 26.64 -12.43 16.60
C GLY A 414 26.89 -12.76 15.15
N THR A 415 27.97 -12.22 14.58
CA THR A 415 28.36 -12.55 13.21
C THR A 415 28.57 -14.05 13.06
N SER A 416 27.86 -14.67 12.13
CA SER A 416 27.91 -16.12 11.84
C SER A 416 27.62 -17.01 13.06
N ALA A 417 26.96 -16.50 14.10
CA ALA A 417 26.46 -17.31 15.20
C ALA A 417 25.38 -18.28 14.70
N ARG A 418 25.41 -19.54 15.10
CA ARG A 418 24.50 -20.56 14.60
C ARG A 418 24.00 -21.53 15.67
N SER A 419 22.69 -21.56 15.85
CA SER A 419 22.00 -22.56 16.66
C SER A 419 21.24 -23.51 15.73
N SER A 420 21.67 -24.77 15.60
CA SER A 420 21.15 -25.70 14.59
C SER A 420 20.35 -26.87 15.17
N ALA A 421 20.00 -26.80 16.45
CA ALA A 421 19.16 -27.78 17.14
C ALA A 421 18.07 -27.08 17.95
N ASP A 422 17.00 -27.78 18.32
CA ASP A 422 15.87 -27.22 19.04
C ASP A 422 16.27 -26.65 20.42
N ASN A 423 15.69 -25.52 20.76
CA ASN A 423 15.96 -24.79 22.01
C ASN A 423 17.42 -24.39 22.21
N ALA A 424 18.24 -24.43 21.16
CA ALA A 424 19.67 -24.13 21.26
C ALA A 424 19.95 -22.61 21.23
N MET A 425 21.03 -22.20 21.89
CA MET A 425 21.44 -20.80 21.99
C MET A 425 22.92 -20.65 21.63
N ALA A 426 23.22 -19.78 20.66
CA ALA A 426 24.58 -19.43 20.25
C ALA A 426 24.76 -17.91 20.32
N ILE A 427 25.62 -17.43 21.20
CA ILE A 427 25.84 -16.01 21.42
C ILE A 427 27.34 -15.71 21.38
N GLY A 428 27.74 -14.94 20.39
CA GLY A 428 29.10 -14.57 20.08
C GLY A 428 29.43 -14.77 18.61
N SER A 429 30.42 -14.07 18.11
CA SER A 429 30.89 -14.26 16.73
C SER A 429 31.37 -15.70 16.52
N GLY A 430 30.79 -16.38 15.51
CA GLY A 430 31.13 -17.79 15.25
C GLY A 430 30.72 -18.78 16.32
N ALA A 431 29.91 -18.38 17.31
CA ALA A 431 29.39 -19.33 18.30
C ALA A 431 28.47 -20.34 17.63
N GLU A 432 28.56 -21.62 18.04
CA GLU A 432 27.79 -22.68 17.40
C GLU A 432 27.19 -23.64 18.43
N ALA A 433 25.86 -23.76 18.44
CA ALA A 433 25.13 -24.74 19.26
C ALA A 433 24.46 -25.76 18.33
N ARG A 434 25.01 -26.99 18.31
CA ARG A 434 24.62 -28.07 17.38
C ARG A 434 23.71 -29.11 18.01
N ALA A 435 23.46 -29.02 19.30
CA ALA A 435 22.70 -30.03 20.04
C ALA A 435 21.51 -29.37 20.77
N ASP A 436 20.46 -30.15 21.01
CA ASP A 436 19.21 -29.71 21.65
C ASP A 436 19.47 -29.10 23.03
N ALA A 437 18.85 -27.98 23.31
CA ALA A 437 19.01 -27.22 24.53
C ALA A 437 20.48 -26.86 24.87
N GLY A 438 21.36 -26.87 23.87
CA GLY A 438 22.76 -26.49 23.99
C GLY A 438 22.95 -24.99 24.05
N ILE A 439 23.83 -24.47 24.92
CA ILE A 439 24.11 -23.05 25.06
C ILE A 439 25.60 -22.78 24.76
N ALA A 440 25.88 -22.14 23.63
CA ALA A 440 27.22 -21.68 23.26
C ALA A 440 27.36 -20.18 23.52
N LEU A 441 28.17 -19.78 24.46
CA LEU A 441 28.29 -18.43 24.94
C LEU A 441 29.73 -17.92 24.91
N GLY A 442 30.03 -17.13 23.90
CA GLY A 442 31.36 -16.58 23.62
C GLY A 442 31.77 -16.76 22.16
N ALA A 443 32.73 -15.97 21.70
CA ALA A 443 33.22 -16.08 20.32
C ALA A 443 33.77 -17.49 20.06
N ASN A 444 33.33 -18.12 18.95
CA ASN A 444 33.72 -19.50 18.58
C ASN A 444 33.47 -20.56 19.68
N ALA A 445 32.55 -20.30 20.60
CA ALA A 445 32.11 -21.34 21.55
C ALA A 445 31.33 -22.41 20.79
N LEU A 446 31.54 -23.68 21.10
CA LEU A 446 30.93 -24.82 20.40
C LEU A 446 30.28 -25.79 21.38
N VAL A 447 28.97 -26.01 21.18
CA VAL A 447 28.22 -27.05 21.89
C VAL A 447 27.88 -28.17 20.93
N GLN A 448 28.33 -29.38 21.26
CA GLN A 448 28.09 -30.61 20.48
C GLN A 448 27.18 -31.60 21.19
N HIS A 449 26.84 -31.35 22.46
CA HIS A 449 26.07 -32.26 23.30
C HIS A 449 24.83 -31.58 23.86
N ALA A 450 23.73 -32.31 23.87
CA ALA A 450 22.46 -31.81 24.41
C ALA A 450 22.57 -31.39 25.89
N ASN A 451 21.75 -30.44 26.28
CA ASN A 451 21.68 -29.90 27.65
C ASN A 451 23.04 -29.43 28.22
N SER A 452 23.97 -29.07 27.35
CA SER A 452 25.32 -28.67 27.74
C SER A 452 25.59 -27.20 27.43
N VAL A 453 26.53 -26.60 28.17
CA VAL A 453 26.89 -25.19 28.07
C VAL A 453 28.36 -25.04 27.76
N ALA A 454 28.71 -24.36 26.69
CA ALA A 454 30.06 -23.86 26.41
C ALA A 454 30.17 -22.39 26.81
N LEU A 455 30.84 -22.08 27.87
CA LEU A 455 30.90 -20.74 28.45
C LEU A 455 32.28 -20.11 28.28
N GLY A 456 32.36 -19.10 27.43
CA GLY A 456 33.55 -18.34 27.11
C GLY A 456 34.06 -18.57 25.68
N ALA A 457 34.89 -17.64 25.18
CA ALA A 457 35.45 -17.72 23.84
C ALA A 457 36.23 -19.02 23.61
N GLY A 458 35.96 -19.73 22.53
CA GLY A 458 36.61 -20.99 22.18
C GLY A 458 36.29 -22.16 23.10
N SER A 459 35.35 -22.06 24.03
CA SER A 459 34.92 -23.19 24.87
C SER A 459 34.21 -24.24 24.04
N VAL A 460 34.47 -25.51 24.29
CA VAL A 460 33.88 -26.65 23.56
C VAL A 460 33.38 -27.68 24.54
N THR A 461 32.15 -28.16 24.38
CA THR A 461 31.64 -29.29 25.16
C THR A 461 32.20 -30.60 24.62
N MET A 462 32.72 -31.46 25.51
CA MET A 462 33.47 -32.67 25.14
C MET A 462 32.79 -33.98 25.52
N ARG A 463 31.86 -33.97 26.48
CA ARG A 463 31.33 -35.19 27.08
C ARG A 463 29.83 -35.32 27.07
N GLY A 464 29.10 -34.21 27.19
CA GLY A 464 27.62 -34.23 27.30
C GLY A 464 27.10 -34.92 28.58
N ALA A 465 25.87 -35.41 28.46
CA ALA A 465 25.26 -36.19 29.55
C ALA A 465 25.96 -37.53 29.74
N GLN A 466 26.20 -37.89 30.96
CA GLN A 466 26.83 -39.18 31.34
C GLN A 466 25.93 -39.92 32.34
N SER A 467 25.80 -41.22 32.15
CA SER A 467 25.08 -42.08 33.09
C SER A 467 25.98 -43.17 33.64
N ASN A 468 25.76 -43.51 34.91
CA ASN A 468 26.47 -44.60 35.59
C ASN A 468 28.00 -44.47 35.57
N TYR A 469 28.55 -43.25 35.72
CA TYR A 469 30.00 -43.04 35.80
C TYR A 469 30.48 -43.06 37.27
N VAL A 470 31.71 -43.43 37.45
CA VAL A 470 32.38 -43.40 38.77
C VAL A 470 33.05 -42.04 38.95
N ALA A 471 32.64 -41.29 39.94
CA ALA A 471 33.27 -40.01 40.32
C ALA A 471 34.31 -40.25 41.42
N THR A 472 35.51 -39.63 41.30
CA THR A 472 36.56 -39.72 42.30
C THR A 472 36.10 -39.14 43.63
N GLY A 473 36.22 -39.93 44.71
CA GLY A 473 35.88 -39.48 46.07
C GLY A 473 34.37 -39.50 46.39
N VAL A 474 33.49 -39.99 45.48
CA VAL A 474 32.06 -40.13 45.71
C VAL A 474 31.66 -41.58 45.58
N ALA A 475 30.95 -42.11 46.58
CA ALA A 475 30.45 -43.48 46.55
C ALA A 475 29.27 -43.65 45.60
N GLY A 476 29.18 -44.80 44.90
CA GLY A 476 28.12 -45.15 43.98
C GLY A 476 28.29 -44.57 42.58
N LEU A 477 27.40 -45.02 41.66
CA LEU A 477 27.38 -44.54 40.29
C LEU A 477 26.68 -43.19 40.20
N GLN A 478 27.25 -42.28 39.44
CA GLN A 478 26.77 -40.90 39.24
C GLN A 478 26.20 -40.74 37.85
N SER A 479 25.34 -39.72 37.66
CA SER A 479 24.79 -39.33 36.37
C SER A 479 24.79 -37.80 36.25
N SER A 480 25.03 -37.29 35.05
CA SER A 480 24.91 -35.87 34.72
C SER A 480 23.97 -35.64 33.54
N ALA A 481 23.20 -34.59 33.59
CA ALA A 481 22.31 -34.19 32.49
C ALA A 481 23.03 -33.54 31.29
N GLY A 482 24.27 -33.08 31.51
CA GLY A 482 25.12 -32.38 30.55
C GLY A 482 26.38 -31.85 31.23
N GLU A 483 27.15 -31.05 30.52
CA GLU A 483 28.35 -30.41 31.06
C GLU A 483 28.34 -28.90 30.91
N VAL A 484 29.06 -28.19 31.76
CA VAL A 484 29.42 -26.77 31.57
C VAL A 484 30.92 -26.70 31.29
N ALA A 485 31.28 -26.42 30.03
CA ALA A 485 32.66 -26.30 29.58
C ALA A 485 33.10 -24.83 29.67
N LEU A 486 34.08 -24.56 30.55
CA LEU A 486 34.64 -23.21 30.76
C LEU A 486 35.87 -22.92 29.90
N GLY A 487 36.35 -23.92 29.11
CA GLY A 487 37.46 -23.74 28.18
C GLY A 487 38.75 -23.25 28.85
N ASN A 488 39.26 -23.99 29.81
CA ASN A 488 40.49 -23.69 30.56
C ASN A 488 40.45 -22.34 31.32
N ARG A 489 39.25 -21.97 31.86
CA ARG A 489 39.04 -20.78 32.69
C ARG A 489 38.78 -21.14 34.15
N GLN A 490 39.03 -20.21 35.02
CA GLN A 490 38.68 -20.35 36.42
C GLN A 490 37.22 -19.98 36.68
N LEU A 491 36.56 -20.72 37.58
CA LEU A 491 35.23 -20.37 38.08
C LEU A 491 35.41 -19.61 39.40
N THR A 492 34.91 -18.39 39.46
CA THR A 492 35.16 -17.47 40.58
C THR A 492 33.87 -16.86 41.09
N GLY A 493 33.88 -16.28 42.31
CA GLY A 493 32.67 -15.78 42.95
C GLY A 493 31.75 -16.90 43.47
N VAL A 494 32.28 -18.12 43.61
CA VAL A 494 31.55 -19.26 44.15
C VAL A 494 31.37 -19.08 45.64
N ALA A 495 30.10 -18.96 46.09
CA ALA A 495 29.76 -18.98 47.52
C ALA A 495 30.18 -20.31 48.16
N PRO A 496 30.40 -20.35 49.47
CA PRO A 496 30.64 -21.62 50.16
C PRO A 496 29.45 -22.56 49.95
N GLY A 497 29.71 -23.76 49.42
CA GLY A 497 28.70 -24.80 49.25
C GLY A 497 28.15 -25.26 50.60
N SER A 498 26.84 -25.45 50.67
CA SER A 498 26.12 -25.91 51.86
C SER A 498 25.51 -27.31 51.69
N ALA A 499 25.39 -27.78 50.44
CA ALA A 499 24.87 -29.11 50.11
C ALA A 499 25.93 -30.01 49.44
N PRO A 500 25.78 -31.32 49.46
CA PRO A 500 26.72 -32.27 48.85
C PRO A 500 26.95 -32.09 47.35
N THR A 501 26.03 -31.44 46.67
CA THR A 501 26.08 -31.18 45.20
C THR A 501 26.56 -29.78 44.86
N ASP A 502 26.82 -28.92 45.82
CA ASP A 502 27.34 -27.58 45.60
C ASP A 502 28.82 -27.59 45.21
N ALA A 503 29.23 -26.60 44.42
CA ALA A 503 30.63 -26.38 44.15
C ALA A 503 31.34 -25.89 45.42
N THR A 504 32.47 -26.51 45.75
CA THR A 504 33.29 -26.10 46.87
C THR A 504 34.24 -24.98 46.44
N ASN A 505 34.29 -23.87 47.17
CA ASN A 505 35.28 -22.82 46.96
C ASN A 505 36.61 -23.09 47.69
N VAL A 506 37.66 -22.37 47.29
CA VAL A 506 39.01 -22.53 47.85
C VAL A 506 39.05 -22.29 49.36
N GLY A 507 38.22 -21.36 49.87
CA GLY A 507 38.16 -21.11 51.31
C GLY A 507 37.64 -22.31 52.12
N GLN A 508 36.65 -23.03 51.59
CA GLN A 508 36.18 -24.28 52.22
C GLN A 508 37.25 -25.38 52.20
N VAL A 509 37.91 -25.53 51.02
CA VAL A 509 39.04 -26.50 50.92
C VAL A 509 40.16 -26.17 51.91
N GLN A 510 40.54 -24.88 52.02
CA GLN A 510 41.51 -24.40 52.97
C GLN A 510 41.10 -24.73 54.43
N GLY A 511 39.83 -24.43 54.75
CA GLY A 511 39.28 -24.74 56.07
C GLY A 511 39.30 -26.23 56.39
N MET A 512 38.87 -27.08 55.43
CA MET A 512 38.94 -28.55 55.60
C MET A 512 40.36 -29.08 55.78
N VAL A 513 41.27 -28.54 54.97
CA VAL A 513 42.71 -28.94 55.12
C VAL A 513 43.30 -28.46 56.41
N GLN A 514 43.03 -27.22 56.85
CA GLN A 514 43.48 -26.71 58.14
C GLN A 514 42.93 -27.54 59.27
N ASN A 515 41.68 -27.90 59.25
CA ASN A 515 41.06 -28.78 60.25
C ASN A 515 41.67 -30.19 60.20
N GLY A 516 41.90 -30.71 58.95
CA GLY A 516 42.57 -32.01 58.79
C GLY A 516 43.97 -32.01 59.27
N VAL A 517 44.77 -30.95 59.00
CA VAL A 517 46.13 -30.77 59.50
C VAL A 517 46.13 -30.63 61.02
N ALA A 518 45.19 -29.81 61.56
CA ALA A 518 45.07 -29.66 63.00
C ALA A 518 44.77 -31.01 63.69
N SER A 519 43.87 -31.80 63.12
CA SER A 519 43.49 -33.13 63.58
C SER A 519 44.69 -34.12 63.47
N ALA A 520 45.42 -34.07 62.33
CA ALA A 520 46.61 -34.91 62.11
C ALA A 520 47.72 -34.52 63.03
N ASN A 521 47.93 -33.22 63.26
CA ASN A 521 48.94 -32.77 64.25
C ASN A 521 48.58 -33.20 65.69
N ALA A 522 47.30 -33.03 66.08
CA ALA A 522 46.81 -33.46 67.36
C ALA A 522 46.94 -34.98 67.53
N TYR A 523 46.68 -35.77 66.51
CA TYR A 523 46.91 -37.20 66.50
C TYR A 523 48.41 -37.51 66.60
N THR A 524 49.22 -36.81 65.78
CA THR A 524 50.69 -36.97 65.81
C THR A 524 51.29 -36.59 67.15
N ASP A 525 50.83 -35.48 67.76
CA ASP A 525 51.22 -35.05 69.06
C ASP A 525 50.88 -36.10 70.15
N THR A 526 49.70 -36.70 70.01
CA THR A 526 49.25 -37.80 70.88
C THR A 526 50.10 -39.03 70.66
N VAL A 527 50.43 -39.42 69.45
CA VAL A 527 51.31 -40.56 69.14
C VAL A 527 52.76 -40.26 69.51
N ALA A 528 53.24 -39.01 69.30
CA ALA A 528 54.59 -38.60 69.74
C ALA A 528 54.71 -38.59 71.24
N ALA A 529 53.67 -38.17 71.99
CA ALA A 529 53.61 -38.28 73.46
C ALA A 529 53.60 -39.73 73.93
N GLN A 530 53.21 -40.69 73.07
CA GLN A 530 53.24 -42.13 73.30
C GLN A 530 54.54 -42.80 72.83
N GLY A 531 55.53 -42.04 72.36
CA GLY A 531 56.87 -42.56 72.02
C GLY A 531 57.15 -42.82 70.52
N LEU A 532 56.38 -42.20 69.62
CA LEU A 532 56.59 -42.31 68.17
C LEU A 532 57.04 -40.95 67.53
N PRO A 533 58.34 -40.62 67.58
CA PRO A 533 58.83 -39.28 67.19
C PRO A 533 58.86 -39.00 65.67
N PHE A 534 58.74 -40.03 64.85
CA PHE A 534 58.91 -39.85 63.40
C PHE A 534 57.61 -39.45 62.59
N GLY A 535 56.44 -39.59 63.20
CA GLY A 535 55.17 -39.30 62.51
C GLY A 535 54.88 -37.79 62.32
N LYS A 536 55.32 -36.97 63.25
CA LYS A 536 55.00 -35.52 63.27
C LYS A 536 55.69 -34.76 62.13
N ALA A 537 56.95 -35.02 61.82
CA ALA A 537 57.70 -34.33 60.78
C ALA A 537 57.07 -34.55 59.35
N TYR A 538 56.57 -35.77 59.10
CA TYR A 538 55.92 -36.11 57.85
C TYR A 538 54.55 -35.36 57.70
N THR A 539 53.78 -35.29 58.79
CA THR A 539 52.49 -34.63 58.82
C THR A 539 52.63 -33.12 58.62
N ASP A 540 53.63 -32.50 59.30
CA ASP A 540 53.87 -31.05 59.16
C ASP A 540 54.36 -30.66 57.76
N LEU A 541 55.22 -31.48 57.11
CA LEU A 541 55.68 -31.29 55.75
C LEU A 541 54.50 -31.39 54.74
N THR A 542 53.62 -32.36 54.96
CA THR A 542 52.42 -32.57 54.12
C THR A 542 51.46 -31.44 54.33
N ALA A 543 51.24 -30.98 55.56
CA ALA A 543 50.38 -29.83 55.86
C ALA A 543 50.89 -28.52 55.22
N ALA A 544 52.17 -28.24 55.26
CA ALA A 544 52.79 -27.07 54.64
C ALA A 544 52.62 -27.07 53.09
N ARG A 545 52.78 -28.26 52.49
CA ARG A 545 52.56 -28.40 51.03
C ARG A 545 51.10 -28.15 50.63
N LEU A 546 50.15 -28.74 51.37
CA LEU A 546 48.72 -28.51 51.14
C LEU A 546 48.34 -27.04 51.34
N GLN A 547 48.93 -26.36 52.34
CA GLN A 547 48.72 -24.95 52.61
C GLN A 547 49.16 -24.05 51.43
N ASN A 548 50.29 -24.40 50.80
CA ASN A 548 50.77 -23.68 49.60
C ASN A 548 49.80 -23.87 48.38
N GLU A 549 49.36 -25.12 48.14
CA GLU A 549 48.40 -25.43 47.07
C GLU A 549 47.09 -24.69 47.29
N ILE A 550 46.60 -24.60 48.53
CA ILE A 550 45.38 -23.83 48.86
C ILE A 550 45.58 -22.33 48.59
N SER A 551 46.76 -21.79 49.00
CA SER A 551 47.06 -20.37 48.78
C SER A 551 47.10 -19.99 47.29
N ASP A 552 47.66 -20.88 46.45
CA ASP A 552 47.69 -20.68 44.99
C ASP A 552 46.28 -20.75 44.37
N ASN A 553 45.46 -21.71 44.84
CA ASN A 553 44.08 -21.79 44.39
C ASN A 553 43.25 -20.58 44.84
N ALA A 554 43.47 -20.05 46.03
CA ALA A 554 42.86 -18.83 46.54
C ALA A 554 43.19 -17.61 45.66
N ARG A 555 44.45 -17.46 45.26
CA ARG A 555 44.90 -16.36 44.39
C ARG A 555 44.20 -16.40 43.03
N ARG A 556 44.09 -17.59 42.43
CA ARG A 556 43.34 -17.79 41.17
C ARG A 556 41.87 -17.44 41.32
N ALA A 557 41.23 -17.82 42.43
CA ALA A 557 39.85 -17.45 42.74
C ALA A 557 39.68 -15.92 42.87
N TYR A 558 40.65 -15.22 43.48
CA TYR A 558 40.60 -13.76 43.64
C TYR A 558 40.72 -13.03 42.29
N ALA A 559 41.56 -13.52 41.38
CA ALA A 559 41.67 -12.98 40.04
C ALA A 559 40.33 -13.03 39.31
N GLY A 560 39.64 -14.13 39.46
CA GLY A 560 38.32 -14.26 38.85
C GLY A 560 37.24 -13.34 39.46
N ILE A 561 37.23 -13.15 40.79
CA ILE A 561 36.33 -12.19 41.44
C ILE A 561 36.59 -10.77 40.91
N ALA A 562 37.85 -10.39 40.74
CA ALA A 562 38.23 -9.11 40.15
C ALA A 562 37.66 -8.97 38.72
N GLY A 563 37.69 -10.06 37.92
CA GLY A 563 37.11 -10.11 36.58
C GLY A 563 35.60 -9.86 36.56
N VAL A 564 34.86 -10.44 37.49
CA VAL A 564 33.43 -10.20 37.64
C VAL A 564 33.14 -8.78 38.11
N ALA A 565 33.91 -8.27 39.06
CA ALA A 565 33.79 -6.91 39.58
C ALA A 565 34.07 -5.83 38.51
N ALA A 566 34.90 -6.16 37.51
CA ALA A 566 35.19 -5.27 36.39
C ALA A 566 34.04 -5.17 35.35
N MET A 567 33.08 -6.08 35.39
CA MET A 567 31.96 -6.08 34.43
C MET A 567 30.83 -5.19 34.91
N GLU A 568 30.98 -3.89 34.70
CA GLU A 568 29.91 -2.90 34.95
C GLU A 568 28.71 -3.19 34.08
N ALA A 569 27.52 -3.07 34.64
CA ALA A 569 26.30 -3.25 33.84
C ALA A 569 26.04 -2.05 32.93
N ALA A 570 26.04 -2.27 31.64
CA ALA A 570 25.70 -1.23 30.69
C ALA A 570 24.29 -0.62 30.99
N PRO A 571 24.12 0.71 30.87
CA PRO A 571 22.87 1.37 31.23
C PRO A 571 21.67 0.84 30.43
N VAL A 572 20.49 0.87 31.06
CA VAL A 572 19.23 0.50 30.38
C VAL A 572 18.79 1.69 29.53
N VAL A 573 18.81 1.52 28.22
CA VAL A 573 18.34 2.54 27.26
C VAL A 573 17.35 1.88 26.32
N PRO A 574 16.06 2.17 26.44
CA PRO A 574 15.03 1.55 25.62
C PRO A 574 15.34 1.63 24.11
N GLY A 575 15.18 0.54 23.42
CA GLY A 575 15.40 0.44 21.98
C GLY A 575 16.85 0.53 21.49
N LYS A 576 17.83 0.65 22.38
CA LYS A 576 19.24 0.86 22.03
C LYS A 576 20.14 -0.26 22.54
N VAL A 577 21.32 -0.30 21.96
CA VAL A 577 22.45 -1.03 22.51
C VAL A 577 23.30 -0.07 23.32
N SER A 578 23.56 -0.41 24.54
CA SER A 578 24.43 0.36 25.44
C SER A 578 25.64 -0.47 25.86
N TYR A 579 26.69 0.18 26.24
CA TYR A 579 27.91 -0.47 26.75
C TYR A 579 28.40 0.19 28.02
N ALA A 580 29.13 -0.57 28.79
CA ALA A 580 29.91 -0.07 29.92
C ALA A 580 31.27 -0.74 29.95
N VAL A 581 32.24 -0.05 30.49
CA VAL A 581 33.59 -0.56 30.72
C VAL A 581 33.97 -0.27 32.17
N GLY A 582 34.52 -1.24 32.85
CA GLY A 582 34.88 -1.11 34.23
C GLY A 582 36.24 -1.73 34.55
N LEU A 583 36.79 -1.31 35.65
CA LEU A 583 38.00 -1.89 36.25
C LEU A 583 37.61 -2.50 37.58
N GLY A 584 38.07 -3.71 37.85
CA GLY A 584 37.86 -4.42 39.11
C GLY A 584 39.16 -4.73 39.80
N ASN A 585 39.18 -4.58 41.09
CA ASN A 585 40.29 -5.04 41.94
C ASN A 585 39.73 -5.85 43.11
N PHE A 586 40.29 -6.99 43.38
CA PHE A 586 39.97 -7.79 44.57
C PHE A 586 41.23 -8.46 45.14
N ARG A 587 41.55 -8.13 46.35
CA ARG A 587 42.71 -8.71 47.09
C ARG A 587 44.00 -8.72 46.26
N SER A 588 44.34 -7.57 45.68
CA SER A 588 45.54 -7.31 44.85
C SER A 588 45.53 -7.92 43.45
N GLU A 589 44.49 -8.62 43.05
CA GLU A 589 44.27 -9.03 41.66
C GLU A 589 43.45 -7.99 40.92
N ASN A 590 43.89 -7.62 39.72
CA ASN A 590 43.23 -6.60 38.88
C ASN A 590 42.58 -7.21 37.65
N ALA A 591 41.49 -6.61 37.21
CA ALA A 591 40.81 -6.99 36.01
C ALA A 591 40.24 -5.78 35.27
N MET A 592 40.11 -5.89 33.98
CA MET A 592 39.37 -4.97 33.15
C MET A 592 38.21 -5.72 32.50
N GLY A 593 37.04 -5.14 32.51
CA GLY A 593 35.85 -5.75 31.89
C GLY A 593 34.99 -4.77 31.14
N GLY A 594 34.16 -5.30 30.31
CA GLY A 594 33.15 -4.53 29.60
C GLY A 594 31.85 -5.30 29.46
N SER A 595 30.79 -4.61 29.30
CA SER A 595 29.47 -5.20 29.02
C SER A 595 28.73 -4.49 27.91
N LEU A 596 27.91 -5.22 27.21
CA LEU A 596 26.99 -4.74 26.21
C LEU A 596 25.59 -5.16 26.59
N ARG A 597 24.65 -4.24 26.50
CA ARG A 597 23.25 -4.49 26.80
C ARG A 597 22.39 -4.10 25.62
N ARG A 598 21.48 -4.94 25.23
CA ARG A 598 20.36 -4.64 24.34
C ARG A 598 19.09 -4.58 25.15
N THR A 599 18.36 -3.48 25.05
CA THR A 599 17.08 -3.29 25.73
C THR A 599 15.95 -3.26 24.69
N SER A 600 14.83 -3.88 25.00
CA SER A 600 13.61 -3.79 24.20
C SER A 600 13.12 -2.35 24.07
N GLU A 601 12.31 -2.05 23.07
CA GLU A 601 11.78 -0.69 22.84
C GLU A 601 10.92 -0.20 23.99
N ASP A 602 10.20 -1.11 24.65
CA ASP A 602 9.35 -0.82 25.81
C ASP A 602 10.14 -0.71 27.14
N GLY A 603 11.43 -0.94 27.10
CA GLY A 603 12.31 -0.89 28.26
C GLY A 603 12.15 -2.05 29.26
N ARG A 604 11.20 -2.97 29.03
CA ARG A 604 10.84 -4.03 30.00
C ARG A 604 11.84 -5.18 30.08
N TYR A 605 12.51 -5.48 28.98
CA TYR A 605 13.47 -6.60 28.92
C TYR A 605 14.81 -6.14 28.40
N SER A 606 15.86 -6.68 28.95
CA SER A 606 17.21 -6.48 28.40
C SER A 606 18.10 -7.71 28.58
N ILE A 607 18.96 -7.90 27.61
CA ILE A 607 20.03 -8.87 27.67
C ILE A 607 21.36 -8.12 27.76
N THR A 608 22.20 -8.55 28.70
CA THR A 608 23.52 -7.97 28.91
C THR A 608 24.58 -9.07 28.80
N PHE A 609 25.58 -8.78 28.02
CA PHE A 609 26.80 -9.60 27.88
C PHE A 609 27.96 -8.85 28.49
N GLY A 610 28.71 -9.51 29.33
CA GLY A 610 29.92 -8.95 29.89
C GLY A 610 31.10 -9.90 29.79
N ALA A 611 32.27 -9.36 29.59
CA ALA A 611 33.54 -10.10 29.65
C ALA A 611 34.54 -9.31 30.46
N GLY A 612 35.26 -9.99 31.34
CA GLY A 612 36.34 -9.45 32.14
C GLY A 612 37.63 -10.21 31.89
N VAL A 613 38.71 -9.50 31.65
CA VAL A 613 40.07 -10.05 31.47
C VAL A 613 40.84 -9.86 32.76
N THR A 614 41.42 -10.93 33.26
CA THR A 614 42.22 -10.96 34.49
C THR A 614 43.61 -11.48 34.20
N SER A 615 44.51 -11.41 35.18
CA SER A 615 45.84 -12.03 35.15
C SER A 615 45.82 -13.56 34.94
N SER A 616 44.69 -14.19 35.23
CA SER A 616 44.50 -15.65 35.20
C SER A 616 43.56 -16.15 34.10
N GLY A 617 43.04 -15.26 33.25
CA GLY A 617 42.15 -15.62 32.12
C GLY A 617 40.98 -14.64 31.93
N VAL A 618 40.02 -15.08 31.15
CA VAL A 618 38.83 -14.28 30.82
C VAL A 618 37.62 -14.86 31.55
N VAL A 619 36.82 -13.99 32.14
CA VAL A 619 35.55 -14.31 32.79
C VAL A 619 34.44 -13.68 31.97
N SER A 620 33.37 -14.39 31.69
CA SER A 620 32.22 -13.84 30.99
C SER A 620 30.92 -14.00 31.78
N ARG A 621 30.01 -13.10 31.56
CA ARG A 621 28.70 -13.05 32.23
C ARG A 621 27.61 -12.73 31.23
N VAL A 622 26.50 -13.43 31.31
CA VAL A 622 25.27 -13.07 30.66
C VAL A 622 24.20 -12.81 31.70
N ALA A 623 23.43 -11.77 31.48
CA ALA A 623 22.32 -11.44 32.35
C ALA A 623 21.09 -11.06 31.51
N PHE A 624 19.99 -11.63 31.86
CA PHE A 624 18.67 -11.22 31.38
C PHE A 624 18.01 -10.46 32.53
N THR A 625 17.47 -9.30 32.20
CA THR A 625 16.74 -8.50 33.17
C THR A 625 15.38 -8.14 32.59
N GLY A 626 14.35 -8.26 33.37
CA GLY A 626 12.98 -7.91 33.00
C GLY A 626 12.27 -7.31 34.19
N VAL A 627 11.24 -6.52 33.93
CA VAL A 627 10.33 -5.98 34.93
C VAL A 627 8.98 -6.63 34.69
N PHE A 628 8.41 -7.23 35.71
CA PHE A 628 7.05 -7.74 35.74
C PHE A 628 6.19 -6.73 36.50
N ASP A 629 5.00 -6.43 35.96
CA ASP A 629 4.00 -5.59 36.62
C ASP A 629 3.27 -6.41 37.71
#